data_cee4a774acb13ddd3e395fb100bde4a3
#
_entry.id   cee4a774acb13ddd3e395fb100bde4a3
#
_cell.length_a   1.000
_cell.length_b   1.000
_cell.length_c   1.000
_cell.angle_alpha   90.00
_cell.angle_beta   90.00
_cell.angle_gamma   90.00
#
_symmetry.space_group_name_H-M   'P 1'
#
loop_
_entity.id
_entity.type
_entity.pdbx_description
1 polymer ?
#
loop_
_entity_poly.entity_id
_entity_poly.type
_entity_poly.pdbx_seq_one_letter_code
_entity_poly.pdbx_strand_id
1 'polypeptide(L)'
;SDSYGNIAYNEQEAMGRDLYFLVAAEGYKIPKDDTGRQSVVLTPNKGKKAIIFMERIQPAERLYRMTGMGIYRDTELLGLKVPSFATYWDRGQVLGQDSNLGSIYKNKIFFIWGDTFLPKSYRGNFSVAAGTIPLPTESGIDPDMGFEIDYFIDQNNQTKNMIHLAGPGYVWFDW
;
A
#
# COMPACT_ATOMS: atom_id res chain seq x y z
N SER A 1 -0.46 9.46 -5.39
CA SER A 1 -0.20 9.66 -3.95
C SER A 1 0.07 8.34 -3.26
N ASP A 2 0.79 8.40 -2.17
CA ASP A 2 1.00 7.25 -1.29
C ASP A 2 -0.15 7.05 -0.28
N SER A 3 0.01 6.13 0.68
CA SER A 3 -1.04 5.81 1.67
C SER A 3 -1.38 6.94 2.63
N TYR A 4 -0.50 7.93 2.79
CA TYR A 4 -0.77 9.14 3.56
C TYR A 4 -1.33 10.29 2.71
N GLY A 5 -1.56 10.05 1.41
CA GLY A 5 -2.01 11.08 0.48
C GLY A 5 -0.92 12.04 0.03
N ASN A 6 0.33 11.81 0.41
CA ASN A 6 1.45 12.64 -0.02
C ASN A 6 1.80 12.40 -1.49
N ILE A 7 2.22 13.46 -2.17
CA ILE A 7 2.75 13.45 -3.53
C ILE A 7 4.07 14.21 -3.50
N ALA A 8 5.17 13.54 -3.81
CA ALA A 8 6.46 14.17 -4.02
C ALA A 8 6.55 14.63 -5.48
N TYR A 9 6.57 15.95 -5.69
CA TYR A 9 6.68 16.56 -7.02
C TYR A 9 8.07 17.15 -7.21
N ASN A 10 8.79 16.73 -8.24
CA ASN A 10 10.17 17.15 -8.51
C ASN A 10 10.43 17.37 -10.01
N GLU A 11 9.67 18.28 -10.63
CA GLU A 11 9.91 18.71 -12.02
C GLU A 11 10.59 20.07 -12.04
N GLN A 12 11.91 20.08 -12.23
CA GLN A 12 12.73 21.29 -12.11
C GLN A 12 12.33 22.38 -13.10
N GLU A 13 11.99 22.03 -14.33
CA GLU A 13 11.59 22.98 -15.39
C GLU A 13 10.23 23.64 -15.11
N ALA A 14 9.44 23.08 -14.24
CA ALA A 14 8.11 23.56 -13.87
C ALA A 14 8.10 24.39 -12.59
N MET A 15 9.24 24.49 -11.87
CA MET A 15 9.32 25.27 -10.64
C MET A 15 9.13 26.76 -10.91
N GLY A 16 8.37 27.43 -10.05
CA GLY A 16 8.05 28.85 -10.16
C GLY A 16 7.00 29.20 -11.22
N ARG A 17 6.40 28.21 -11.87
CA ARG A 17 5.35 28.41 -12.88
C ARG A 17 4.01 27.96 -12.35
N ASP A 18 2.95 28.64 -12.76
CA ASP A 18 1.58 28.22 -12.44
C ASP A 18 1.23 26.97 -13.26
N LEU A 19 0.91 25.90 -12.57
CA LEU A 19 0.55 24.62 -13.15
C LEU A 19 -0.86 24.20 -12.73
N TYR A 20 -1.57 23.57 -13.65
CA TYR A 20 -2.84 22.94 -13.38
C TYR A 20 -2.62 21.50 -12.93
N PHE A 21 -3.00 21.22 -11.70
CA PHE A 21 -2.98 19.85 -11.17
C PHE A 21 -4.36 19.22 -11.28
N LEU A 22 -4.46 18.20 -12.12
CA LEU A 22 -5.60 17.30 -12.16
C LEU A 22 -5.29 16.10 -11.27
N VAL A 23 -5.97 16.00 -10.13
CA VAL A 23 -5.76 14.90 -9.19
C VAL A 23 -6.94 13.94 -9.30
N ALA A 24 -6.64 12.68 -9.58
CA ALA A 24 -7.60 11.59 -9.56
C ALA A 24 -7.32 10.70 -8.35
N ALA A 25 -8.34 10.43 -7.54
CA ALA A 25 -8.33 9.45 -6.47
C ALA A 25 -9.67 8.73 -6.48
N GLU A 26 -9.64 7.41 -6.39
CA GLU A 26 -10.85 6.61 -6.37
C GLU A 26 -11.73 6.98 -5.16
N GLY A 27 -13.00 7.22 -5.40
CA GLY A 27 -13.96 7.64 -4.37
C GLY A 27 -13.88 9.10 -3.96
N TYR A 28 -13.06 9.92 -4.61
CA TYR A 28 -12.89 11.34 -4.32
C TYR A 28 -12.94 12.17 -5.60
N LYS A 29 -13.34 13.44 -5.45
CA LYS A 29 -13.29 14.44 -6.52
C LYS A 29 -12.71 15.75 -5.99
N ILE A 30 -12.07 16.54 -6.85
CA ILE A 30 -11.82 17.95 -6.58
C ILE A 30 -13.16 18.69 -6.73
N PRO A 31 -13.58 19.52 -5.76
CA PRO A 31 -14.73 20.40 -5.93
C PRO A 31 -14.57 21.27 -7.16
N LYS A 32 -15.68 21.57 -7.85
CA LYS A 32 -15.65 22.53 -8.96
C LYS A 32 -15.40 23.92 -8.41
N ASP A 33 -14.54 24.67 -9.07
CA ASP A 33 -14.38 26.11 -8.84
C ASP A 33 -15.57 26.91 -9.43
N ASP A 34 -15.55 28.22 -9.24
CA ASP A 34 -16.60 29.14 -9.73
C ASP A 34 -16.74 29.13 -11.26
N THR A 35 -15.74 28.61 -11.98
CA THR A 35 -15.74 28.46 -13.44
C THR A 35 -16.17 27.04 -13.88
N GLY A 36 -16.47 26.16 -12.95
CA GLY A 36 -16.86 24.77 -13.19
C GLY A 36 -15.72 23.80 -13.44
N ARG A 37 -14.46 24.20 -13.24
CA ARG A 37 -13.27 23.36 -13.42
C ARG A 37 -13.02 22.53 -12.17
N GLN A 38 -12.53 21.31 -12.37
CA GLN A 38 -12.14 20.37 -11.30
C GLN A 38 -10.60 20.21 -11.30
N SER A 39 -9.88 21.31 -11.13
CA SER A 39 -8.42 21.33 -11.09
C SER A 39 -7.95 22.36 -10.08
N VAL A 40 -6.71 22.22 -9.62
CA VAL A 40 -6.08 23.18 -8.71
C VAL A 40 -4.89 23.80 -9.41
N VAL A 41 -4.79 25.12 -9.36
CA VAL A 41 -3.61 25.85 -9.85
C VAL A 41 -2.65 26.01 -8.69
N LEU A 42 -1.43 25.53 -8.84
CA LEU A 42 -0.36 25.65 -7.86
C LEU A 42 0.91 26.13 -8.56
N THR A 43 1.72 26.91 -7.83
CA THR A 43 3.06 27.33 -8.25
C THR A 43 4.10 26.53 -7.44
N PRO A 44 4.57 25.36 -7.94
CA PRO A 44 5.55 24.57 -7.23
C PRO A 44 6.85 25.34 -7.02
N ASN A 45 7.41 25.26 -5.83
CA ASN A 45 8.71 25.82 -5.49
C ASN A 45 9.46 24.87 -4.58
N LYS A 46 10.77 24.84 -4.67
CA LYS A 46 11.63 23.98 -3.84
C LYS A 46 11.32 24.17 -2.36
N GLY A 47 11.03 23.06 -1.67
CA GLY A 47 10.74 23.02 -0.23
C GLY A 47 9.37 23.58 0.18
N LYS A 48 8.53 23.98 -0.77
CA LYS A 48 7.16 24.41 -0.48
C LYS A 48 6.21 23.22 -0.39
N LYS A 49 5.17 23.40 0.41
CA LYS A 49 4.08 22.43 0.57
C LYS A 49 2.77 23.09 0.14
N ALA A 50 1.90 22.29 -0.45
CA ALA A 50 0.53 22.67 -0.76
C ALA A 50 -0.41 21.54 -0.33
N ILE A 51 -1.65 21.88 -0.01
CA ILE A 51 -2.70 20.91 0.33
C ILE A 51 -3.78 21.03 -0.73
N ILE A 52 -4.11 19.89 -1.35
CA ILE A 52 -5.22 19.80 -2.29
C ILE A 52 -6.38 19.13 -1.57
N PHE A 53 -7.47 19.88 -1.37
CA PHE A 53 -8.67 19.34 -0.75
C PHE A 53 -9.48 18.57 -1.78
N MET A 54 -9.95 17.39 -1.36
CA MET A 54 -10.82 16.54 -2.16
C MET A 54 -12.08 16.21 -1.37
N GLU A 55 -13.21 16.15 -2.05
CA GLU A 55 -14.50 15.74 -1.48
C GLU A 55 -14.68 14.24 -1.70
N ARG A 56 -15.02 13.50 -0.66
CA ARG A 56 -15.37 12.09 -0.76
C ARG A 56 -16.75 11.93 -1.38
N ILE A 57 -16.85 11.13 -2.43
CA ILE A 57 -18.10 10.84 -3.16
C ILE A 57 -18.54 9.39 -3.02
N GLN A 58 -17.71 8.55 -2.43
CA GLN A 58 -17.96 7.12 -2.25
C GLN A 58 -18.32 6.84 -0.78
N PRO A 59 -19.36 6.05 -0.49
CA PRO A 59 -19.73 5.71 0.89
C PRO A 59 -18.71 4.81 1.57
N ALA A 60 -18.04 3.94 0.83
CA ALA A 60 -16.99 3.07 1.36
C ALA A 60 -15.71 3.86 1.63
N GLU A 61 -15.08 3.60 2.76
CA GLU A 61 -13.82 4.20 3.15
C GLU A 61 -12.71 3.13 3.13
N ARG A 62 -11.63 3.43 2.41
CA ARG A 62 -10.43 2.60 2.48
C ARG A 62 -9.64 3.03 3.70
N LEU A 63 -9.50 2.14 4.67
CA LEU A 63 -8.79 2.43 5.91
C LEU A 63 -7.28 2.48 5.67
N TYR A 64 -6.71 1.43 5.06
CA TYR A 64 -5.28 1.33 4.80
C TYR A 64 -5.00 0.28 3.71
N ARG A 65 -3.75 0.26 3.25
CA ARG A 65 -3.24 -0.79 2.35
C ARG A 65 -2.47 -1.81 3.16
N MET A 66 -2.82 -3.09 3.01
CA MET A 66 -2.21 -4.18 3.80
C MET A 66 -0.88 -4.64 3.27
N THR A 67 -0.75 -4.75 1.96
CA THR A 67 0.41 -5.32 1.28
C THR A 67 0.86 -4.44 0.13
N GLY A 68 2.07 -4.66 -0.32
CA GLY A 68 2.63 -4.01 -1.48
C GLY A 68 3.85 -3.14 -1.17
N MET A 69 4.63 -2.92 -2.22
CA MET A 69 5.82 -2.09 -2.15
C MET A 69 5.47 -0.61 -2.34
N GLY A 70 6.22 0.26 -1.65
CA GLY A 70 6.16 1.69 -1.87
C GLY A 70 4.86 2.37 -1.42
N ILE A 71 4.16 1.76 -0.47
CA ILE A 71 2.90 2.32 0.06
C ILE A 71 3.07 3.68 0.76
N TYR A 72 4.29 4.03 1.16
CA TYR A 72 4.67 5.32 1.75
C TYR A 72 5.79 6.01 0.98
N ARG A 73 5.98 5.66 -0.29
CA ARG A 73 7.10 6.13 -1.11
C ARG A 73 7.24 7.65 -1.17
N ASP A 74 6.15 8.35 -1.40
CA ASP A 74 6.20 9.81 -1.54
C ASP A 74 6.45 10.49 -0.20
N THR A 75 5.94 9.91 0.90
CA THR A 75 6.23 10.34 2.27
C THR A 75 7.74 10.23 2.57
N GLU A 76 8.38 9.11 2.21
CA GLU A 76 9.83 8.91 2.36
C GLU A 76 10.64 9.89 1.51
N LEU A 77 10.26 10.11 0.24
CA LEU A 77 10.91 11.06 -0.64
C LEU A 77 10.84 12.51 -0.13
N LEU A 78 9.79 12.84 0.63
CA LEU A 78 9.62 14.12 1.29
C LEU A 78 10.39 14.22 2.62
N GLY A 79 11.09 13.18 3.05
CA GLY A 79 11.80 13.12 4.33
C GLY A 79 10.88 13.15 5.55
N LEU A 80 9.62 12.75 5.38
CA LEU A 80 8.65 12.66 6.46
C LEU A 80 8.73 11.29 7.15
N LYS A 81 8.29 11.24 8.41
CA LYS A 81 8.30 10.00 9.17
C LYS A 81 7.29 9.01 8.60
N VAL A 82 7.73 7.80 8.39
CA VAL A 82 6.91 6.64 8.01
C VAL A 82 6.89 5.60 9.14
N PRO A 83 5.89 4.70 9.18
CA PRO A 83 5.90 3.57 10.10
C PRO A 83 7.15 2.71 9.91
N SER A 84 7.67 2.11 10.98
CA SER A 84 8.88 1.28 10.93
C SER A 84 8.76 0.08 10.00
N PHE A 85 7.56 -0.42 9.78
CA PHE A 85 7.26 -1.51 8.85
C PHE A 85 7.14 -1.06 7.39
N ALA A 86 7.14 0.23 7.09
CA ALA A 86 7.04 0.74 5.73
C ALA A 86 8.29 0.47 4.88
N THR A 87 9.43 0.22 5.53
CA THR A 87 10.73 -0.05 4.89
C THR A 87 10.96 -1.52 4.54
N TYR A 88 9.92 -2.27 4.32
CA TYR A 88 9.85 -3.73 4.38
C TYR A 88 10.32 -4.52 3.17
N TRP A 89 11.50 -4.30 2.66
CA TRP A 89 12.14 -5.28 1.78
C TRP A 89 12.63 -6.53 2.51
N ASP A 90 12.78 -6.45 3.83
CA ASP A 90 13.55 -7.45 4.58
C ASP A 90 12.71 -8.60 5.12
N ARG A 91 11.39 -8.48 5.14
CA ARG A 91 10.51 -9.56 5.61
C ARG A 91 9.59 -10.07 4.52
N GLY A 92 9.83 -11.31 4.13
CA GLY A 92 9.04 -11.99 3.12
C GLY A 92 9.24 -11.49 1.70
N GLN A 93 9.82 -10.31 1.48
CA GLN A 93 10.10 -9.69 0.18
C GLN A 93 8.87 -9.57 -0.73
N VAL A 94 7.71 -9.33 -0.16
CA VAL A 94 6.44 -9.28 -0.88
C VAL A 94 6.29 -7.97 -1.63
N LEU A 95 6.10 -8.03 -2.94
CA LEU A 95 5.76 -6.89 -3.80
C LEU A 95 4.26 -6.62 -3.87
N GLY A 96 3.48 -7.66 -3.80
CA GLY A 96 2.02 -7.62 -3.82
C GLY A 96 1.44 -9.01 -3.66
N GLN A 97 0.18 -9.07 -3.29
CA GLN A 97 -0.54 -10.31 -3.03
C GLN A 97 -1.99 -10.19 -3.46
N ASP A 98 -2.60 -11.31 -3.78
CA ASP A 98 -4.01 -11.43 -4.14
C ASP A 98 -4.66 -12.60 -3.42
N SER A 99 -6.01 -12.69 -3.48
CA SER A 99 -6.81 -13.77 -2.90
C SER A 99 -6.56 -13.98 -1.40
N ASN A 100 -6.87 -12.96 -0.61
CA ASN A 100 -6.64 -12.96 0.83
C ASN A 100 -7.77 -13.66 1.61
N LEU A 101 -7.42 -14.64 2.41
CA LEU A 101 -8.28 -15.28 3.41
C LEU A 101 -7.76 -14.98 4.80
N GLY A 102 -8.64 -14.56 5.70
CA GLY A 102 -8.28 -14.26 7.09
C GLY A 102 -9.14 -15.00 8.09
N SER A 103 -8.53 -15.51 9.16
CA SER A 103 -9.24 -16.15 10.28
C SER A 103 -8.57 -15.81 11.61
N ILE A 104 -9.36 -15.69 12.66
CA ILE A 104 -8.84 -15.48 14.01
C ILE A 104 -8.39 -16.82 14.59
N TYR A 105 -7.12 -16.88 15.00
CA TYR A 105 -6.55 -18.04 15.68
C TYR A 105 -5.53 -17.60 16.74
N LYS A 106 -5.69 -18.10 17.97
CA LYS A 106 -4.80 -17.82 19.12
C LYS A 106 -4.49 -16.30 19.30
N ASN A 107 -5.54 -15.49 19.35
CA ASN A 107 -5.46 -14.03 19.52
C ASN A 107 -4.66 -13.29 18.44
N LYS A 108 -4.58 -13.87 17.25
CA LYS A 108 -4.01 -13.25 16.05
C LYS A 108 -4.98 -13.42 14.90
N ILE A 109 -4.89 -12.55 13.91
CA ILE A 109 -5.46 -12.82 12.59
C ILE A 109 -4.40 -13.57 11.80
N PHE A 110 -4.74 -14.77 11.39
CA PHE A 110 -3.96 -15.57 10.47
C PHE A 110 -4.44 -15.27 9.06
N PHE A 111 -3.53 -14.86 8.20
CA PHE A 111 -3.80 -14.62 6.78
C PHE A 111 -3.14 -15.69 5.92
N ILE A 112 -3.83 -16.03 4.83
CA ILE A 112 -3.28 -16.83 3.76
C ILE A 112 -3.60 -16.14 2.42
N TRP A 113 -2.63 -16.10 1.53
CA TRP A 113 -2.76 -15.49 0.23
C TRP A 113 -2.52 -16.51 -0.87
N GLY A 114 -3.23 -16.34 -1.99
CA GLY A 114 -2.98 -17.06 -3.21
C GLY A 114 -1.74 -16.52 -3.93
N ASP A 115 -1.94 -15.64 -4.91
CA ASP A 115 -0.82 -15.06 -5.65
C ASP A 115 0.05 -14.17 -4.76
N THR A 116 1.33 -14.47 -4.75
CA THR A 116 2.33 -13.65 -4.03
C THR A 116 3.49 -13.32 -4.97
N PHE A 117 3.70 -12.03 -5.20
CA PHE A 117 4.76 -11.52 -6.08
C PHE A 117 6.01 -11.20 -5.27
N LEU A 118 7.15 -11.76 -5.71
CA LEU A 118 8.47 -11.55 -5.12
C LEU A 118 9.42 -10.89 -6.12
N PRO A 119 10.46 -10.13 -5.68
CA PRO A 119 11.34 -9.33 -6.56
C PRO A 119 12.07 -10.11 -7.64
N LYS A 120 12.38 -11.38 -7.39
CA LYS A 120 13.12 -12.25 -8.32
C LYS A 120 12.22 -13.14 -9.18
N SER A 121 10.93 -13.02 -9.03
CA SER A 121 9.97 -13.84 -9.76
C SER A 121 9.49 -13.12 -11.00
N TYR A 122 10.02 -13.48 -12.17
CA TYR A 122 9.62 -12.88 -13.46
C TYR A 122 8.16 -13.20 -13.86
N ARG A 123 7.55 -14.24 -13.28
CA ARG A 123 6.19 -14.70 -13.63
C ARG A 123 5.20 -14.72 -12.47
N GLY A 124 5.45 -13.95 -11.42
CA GLY A 124 4.70 -14.11 -10.19
C GLY A 124 5.08 -15.42 -9.49
N ASN A 125 5.10 -15.41 -8.20
CA ASN A 125 5.26 -16.65 -7.44
C ASN A 125 3.86 -17.08 -7.02
N PHE A 126 3.26 -18.00 -7.76
CA PHE A 126 1.97 -18.61 -7.42
C PHE A 126 2.12 -19.53 -6.20
N SER A 127 2.76 -19.03 -5.18
CA SER A 127 2.89 -19.77 -3.93
C SER A 127 1.90 -19.23 -2.92
N VAL A 128 1.30 -20.13 -2.22
CA VAL A 128 0.43 -19.80 -1.08
C VAL A 128 1.30 -19.29 0.06
N ALA A 129 1.33 -17.99 0.23
CA ALA A 129 2.01 -17.35 1.35
C ALA A 129 1.07 -17.24 2.55
N ALA A 130 1.62 -17.17 3.75
CA ALA A 130 0.84 -16.90 4.94
C ALA A 130 1.61 -16.03 5.94
N GLY A 131 0.85 -15.42 6.85
CA GLY A 131 1.39 -14.59 7.91
C GLY A 131 0.36 -14.31 8.99
N THR A 132 0.77 -13.63 10.02
CA THR A 132 -0.12 -13.24 11.12
C THR A 132 0.01 -11.76 11.44
N ILE A 133 -1.06 -11.19 12.00
CA ILE A 133 -1.03 -9.90 12.69
C ILE A 133 -1.66 -10.05 14.07
N PRO A 134 -1.31 -9.21 15.06
CA PRO A 134 -2.06 -9.10 16.30
C PRO A 134 -3.50 -8.68 16.02
N LEU A 135 -4.44 -9.01 16.91
CA LEU A 135 -5.78 -8.44 16.83
C LEU A 135 -5.71 -6.92 16.99
N PRO A 136 -6.32 -6.12 16.10
CA PRO A 136 -6.30 -4.67 16.18
C PRO A 136 -6.81 -4.12 17.52
N THR A 137 -7.79 -4.80 18.11
CA THR A 137 -8.37 -4.44 19.42
C THR A 137 -7.41 -4.61 20.59
N GLU A 138 -6.42 -5.48 20.48
CA GLU A 138 -5.47 -5.79 21.55
C GLU A 138 -4.10 -5.14 21.36
N SER A 139 -3.76 -4.76 20.13
CA SER A 139 -2.42 -4.27 19.79
C SER A 139 -2.29 -2.77 19.78
N GLY A 140 -3.40 -2.02 19.92
CA GLY A 140 -3.39 -0.57 19.77
C GLY A 140 -2.98 -0.10 18.36
N ILE A 141 -3.15 -0.95 17.35
CA ILE A 141 -2.88 -0.60 15.95
C ILE A 141 -3.80 0.54 15.54
N ASP A 142 -3.20 1.62 15.07
CA ASP A 142 -3.91 2.70 14.41
C ASP A 142 -4.24 2.27 12.97
N PRO A 143 -5.50 2.16 12.58
CA PRO A 143 -5.88 1.77 11.22
C PRO A 143 -5.31 2.69 10.14
N ASP A 144 -5.09 3.97 10.43
CA ASP A 144 -4.52 4.92 9.49
C ASP A 144 -3.03 4.65 9.23
N MET A 145 -2.36 4.02 10.18
CA MET A 145 -0.96 3.64 10.08
C MET A 145 -0.74 2.28 9.39
N GLY A 146 -1.80 1.48 9.25
CA GLY A 146 -1.70 0.11 8.79
C GLY A 146 -1.09 -0.82 9.84
N PHE A 147 -0.60 -1.99 9.43
CA PHE A 147 0.00 -2.97 10.33
C PHE A 147 1.10 -3.77 9.65
N GLU A 148 1.97 -4.28 10.50
CA GLU A 148 3.04 -5.18 10.09
C GLU A 148 2.55 -6.61 10.04
N ILE A 149 2.77 -7.27 8.89
CA ILE A 149 2.49 -8.70 8.73
C ILE A 149 3.73 -9.49 9.12
N ASP A 150 3.59 -10.37 10.08
CA ASP A 150 4.59 -11.36 10.46
C ASP A 150 4.47 -12.57 9.52
N TYR A 151 5.15 -12.47 8.37
CA TYR A 151 5.14 -13.51 7.35
C TYR A 151 5.86 -14.77 7.82
N PHE A 152 5.38 -15.94 7.41
CA PHE A 152 6.16 -17.17 7.49
C PHE A 152 7.21 -17.16 6.38
N ILE A 153 8.45 -17.07 6.77
CA ILE A 153 9.60 -16.93 5.86
C ILE A 153 10.45 -18.19 5.79
N ASP A 154 11.14 -18.35 4.68
CA ASP A 154 12.14 -19.39 4.48
C ASP A 154 13.56 -18.90 4.90
N GLN A 155 14.55 -19.74 4.67
CA GLN A 155 15.96 -19.45 4.97
C GLN A 155 16.55 -18.28 4.16
N ASN A 156 15.89 -17.86 3.09
CA ASN A 156 16.29 -16.74 2.23
C ASN A 156 15.56 -15.44 2.57
N ASN A 157 14.83 -15.43 3.69
CA ASN A 157 13.97 -14.32 4.11
C ASN A 157 12.84 -13.99 3.10
N GLN A 158 12.39 -14.99 2.33
CA GLN A 158 11.26 -14.90 1.43
C GLN A 158 10.05 -15.59 2.03
N THR A 159 8.84 -15.18 1.64
CA THR A 159 7.62 -15.87 2.07
C THR A 159 7.70 -17.35 1.72
N LYS A 160 7.45 -18.17 2.73
CA LYS A 160 7.45 -19.62 2.59
C LYS A 160 6.20 -20.08 1.86
N ASN A 161 6.37 -20.97 0.88
CA ASN A 161 5.23 -21.67 0.29
C ASN A 161 4.60 -22.59 1.35
N MET A 162 3.36 -22.32 1.73
CA MET A 162 2.65 -23.06 2.78
C MET A 162 2.11 -24.40 2.30
N ILE A 163 1.95 -24.59 1.00
CA ILE A 163 1.44 -25.82 0.42
C ILE A 163 2.37 -26.32 -0.68
N HIS A 164 3.02 -27.43 -0.42
CA HIS A 164 3.86 -28.11 -1.38
C HIS A 164 3.07 -29.16 -2.14
N LEU A 165 3.08 -29.04 -3.50
CA LEU A 165 2.67 -30.13 -4.37
C LEU A 165 3.87 -30.99 -4.74
N ALA A 166 3.70 -32.29 -4.73
CA ALA A 166 4.70 -33.25 -5.21
C ALA A 166 4.65 -33.37 -6.74
N GLY A 167 4.74 -32.25 -7.48
CA GLY A 167 4.68 -32.24 -8.93
C GLY A 167 4.42 -30.86 -9.51
N PRO A 168 4.33 -30.74 -10.84
CA PRO A 168 3.96 -29.48 -11.47
C PRO A 168 2.50 -29.15 -11.18
N GLY A 169 2.22 -27.93 -10.76
CA GLY A 169 0.87 -27.44 -10.49
C GLY A 169 0.86 -26.30 -9.49
N TYR A 170 -0.33 -25.76 -9.30
CA TYR A 170 -0.60 -24.68 -8.36
C TYR A 170 -1.73 -25.07 -7.42
N VAL A 171 -1.71 -24.56 -6.21
CA VAL A 171 -2.82 -24.70 -5.27
C VAL A 171 -3.51 -23.34 -5.16
N TRP A 172 -4.80 -23.35 -5.38
CA TRP A 172 -5.67 -22.23 -5.08
C TRP A 172 -6.53 -22.58 -3.89
N PHE A 173 -6.79 -21.58 -3.06
CA PHE A 173 -7.85 -21.69 -2.08
C PHE A 173 -9.13 -21.18 -2.70
N ASP A 174 -10.16 -22.00 -2.63
CA ASP A 174 -11.53 -21.62 -2.92
C ASP A 174 -12.31 -21.52 -1.59
N TRP A 175 -13.38 -20.76 -1.59
CA TRP A 175 -14.20 -20.42 -0.42
C TRP A 175 -15.20 -21.53 -0.09
#